data_1386320732b4b98c116eae3eb795f597
#
_entry.id   1386320732b4b98c116eae3eb795f597
#
_cell.length_a   1.000
_cell.length_b   1.000
_cell.length_c   1.000
_cell.angle_alpha   90.00
_cell.angle_beta   90.00
_cell.angle_gamma   90.00
#
_symmetry.space_group_name_H-M   'P 1'
#
loop_
_entity.id
_entity.type
_entity.pdbx_description
1 polymer ?
#
loop_
_entity_poly.entity_id
_entity_poly.type
_entity_poly.pdbx_seq_one_letter_code
_entity_poly.pdbx_strand_id
1 'polypeptide(L)'
;KKWYSNLTKTLLNNGIGVFINDSYKNRKIKGPELTLAPRVIDGIYALQAVANHPRVDSTRIGIQGYSYGGMVAFYTAYQGLADLVNAEYAAHMPVYPGCDVVINHMNVTQAKIKMIIAQKDDYAPAKDCIQYGPQIGDIKIYEGAHHGFIFAKKKKEYLKDTGHFNKCKRGYIQPDGKWFYNGKVRKGTEKKIFSSIWKECGAKGVHIGGTDAYREMLINDTVEFFSKNL
;
A
#
# COMPACT_ATOMS: atom_id res chain seq x y z
N LYS A 1 8.90 -6.23 -14.52
CA LYS A 1 10.36 -5.97 -14.42
C LYS A 1 10.77 -4.61 -15.04
N LYS A 2 10.30 -4.27 -16.24
CA LYS A 2 10.71 -3.01 -16.93
C LYS A 2 10.27 -1.73 -16.19
N TRP A 3 9.09 -1.72 -15.55
CA TRP A 3 8.58 -0.60 -14.78
C TRP A 3 9.50 -0.24 -13.60
N TYR A 4 9.76 -1.22 -12.72
CA TYR A 4 10.64 -0.98 -11.57
C TYR A 4 12.05 -0.54 -11.99
N SER A 5 12.56 -1.07 -13.11
CA SER A 5 13.85 -0.65 -13.65
C SER A 5 13.88 0.84 -14.03
N ASN A 6 12.81 1.35 -14.67
CA ASN A 6 12.73 2.77 -15.04
C ASN A 6 12.62 3.67 -13.80
N LEU A 7 11.73 3.33 -12.87
CA LEU A 7 11.58 4.09 -11.63
C LEU A 7 12.89 4.10 -10.83
N THR A 8 13.52 2.93 -10.64
CA THR A 8 14.80 2.83 -9.94
C THR A 8 15.87 3.71 -10.58
N LYS A 9 16.02 3.66 -11.92
CA LYS A 9 16.99 4.51 -12.62
C LYS A 9 16.70 6.01 -12.41
N THR A 10 15.42 6.39 -12.49
CA THR A 10 15.03 7.79 -12.32
C THR A 10 15.32 8.27 -10.91
N LEU A 11 15.02 7.48 -9.88
CA LEU A 11 15.33 7.82 -8.49
C LEU A 11 16.84 7.94 -8.25
N LEU A 12 17.64 6.98 -8.74
CA LEU A 12 19.11 7.02 -8.64
C LEU A 12 19.68 8.27 -9.32
N ASN A 13 19.17 8.64 -10.50
CA ASN A 13 19.60 9.85 -11.22
C ASN A 13 19.21 11.14 -10.46
N ASN A 14 18.27 11.08 -9.54
CA ASN A 14 17.90 12.17 -8.63
C ASN A 14 18.52 12.05 -7.23
N GLY A 15 19.56 11.23 -7.08
CA GLY A 15 20.29 11.09 -5.81
C GLY A 15 19.58 10.26 -4.73
N ILE A 16 18.50 9.56 -5.09
CA ILE A 16 17.72 8.75 -4.15
C ILE A 16 18.10 7.28 -4.31
N GLY A 17 18.70 6.69 -3.28
CA GLY A 17 19.00 5.25 -3.20
C GLY A 17 17.73 4.41 -3.17
N VAL A 18 17.78 3.18 -3.70
CA VAL A 18 16.61 2.29 -3.75
C VAL A 18 16.92 0.93 -3.15
N PHE A 19 16.13 0.54 -2.17
CA PHE A 19 16.10 -0.81 -1.60
C PHE A 19 14.76 -1.47 -1.95
N ILE A 20 14.79 -2.73 -2.41
CA ILE A 20 13.57 -3.48 -2.77
C ILE A 20 13.37 -4.60 -1.76
N ASN A 21 12.33 -4.48 -0.94
CA ASN A 21 11.91 -5.53 -0.02
C ASN A 21 11.11 -6.61 -0.75
N ASP A 22 11.51 -7.88 -0.59
CA ASP A 22 10.81 -9.04 -1.15
C ASP A 22 10.36 -9.99 -0.04
N SER A 23 9.09 -9.90 0.34
CA SER A 23 8.48 -10.73 1.37
C SER A 23 8.29 -12.20 0.97
N TYR A 24 8.51 -12.56 -0.29
CA TYR A 24 8.16 -13.89 -0.82
C TYR A 24 9.33 -14.83 -1.05
N LYS A 25 10.41 -14.30 -1.66
CA LYS A 25 11.51 -15.11 -2.18
C LYS A 25 12.15 -16.02 -1.12
N ASN A 26 12.48 -15.47 0.04
CA ASN A 26 13.12 -16.22 1.11
C ASN A 26 12.16 -17.21 1.79
N ARG A 27 10.87 -16.93 1.80
CA ARG A 27 9.83 -17.83 2.31
C ARG A 27 9.44 -18.93 1.32
N LYS A 28 9.88 -18.84 0.07
CA LYS A 28 9.52 -19.76 -1.04
C LYS A 28 8.01 -19.90 -1.23
N ILE A 29 7.24 -18.84 -0.98
CA ILE A 29 5.78 -18.79 -1.10
C ILE A 29 5.35 -17.86 -2.22
N LYS A 30 4.07 -17.98 -2.64
CA LYS A 30 3.45 -17.13 -3.67
C LYS A 30 2.52 -16.09 -3.05
N GLY A 31 2.24 -15.03 -3.80
CA GLY A 31 1.46 -13.87 -3.36
C GLY A 31 0.23 -14.17 -2.51
N PRO A 32 -0.69 -15.05 -2.92
CA PRO A 32 -1.92 -15.32 -2.18
C PRO A 32 -1.74 -16.05 -0.84
N GLU A 33 -0.58 -16.68 -0.63
CA GLU A 33 -0.30 -17.45 0.59
C GLU A 33 0.11 -16.55 1.77
N LEU A 34 0.68 -15.36 1.48
CA LEU A 34 1.10 -14.41 2.47
C LEU A 34 0.01 -13.35 2.69
N THR A 35 -0.53 -13.30 3.90
CA THR A 35 -1.51 -12.29 4.31
C THR A 35 -0.86 -10.91 4.51
N LEU A 36 -1.63 -9.89 4.88
CA LEU A 36 -1.12 -8.52 4.96
C LEU A 36 -0.19 -8.31 6.16
N ALA A 37 -0.56 -8.79 7.34
CA ALA A 37 0.18 -8.52 8.57
C ALA A 37 1.68 -8.89 8.50
N PRO A 38 2.08 -10.11 8.04
CA PRO A 38 3.50 -10.41 7.88
C PRO A 38 4.25 -9.48 6.92
N ARG A 39 3.58 -8.95 5.88
CA ARG A 39 4.20 -8.01 4.94
C ARG A 39 4.44 -6.64 5.57
N VAL A 40 3.50 -6.19 6.42
CA VAL A 40 3.66 -4.93 7.16
C VAL A 40 4.84 -5.05 8.12
N ILE A 41 4.95 -6.17 8.84
CA ILE A 41 6.09 -6.47 9.71
C ILE A 41 7.41 -6.51 8.91
N ASP A 42 7.42 -7.13 7.72
CA ASP A 42 8.58 -7.10 6.83
C ASP A 42 8.97 -5.66 6.44
N GLY A 43 7.99 -4.78 6.22
CA GLY A 43 8.23 -3.36 5.94
C GLY A 43 8.91 -2.65 7.11
N ILE A 44 8.48 -2.91 8.32
CA ILE A 44 9.09 -2.34 9.54
C ILE A 44 10.53 -2.86 9.75
N TYR A 45 10.77 -4.16 9.64
CA TYR A 45 12.13 -4.70 9.78
C TYR A 45 13.05 -4.36 8.61
N ALA A 46 12.49 -4.15 7.41
CA ALA A 46 13.25 -3.61 6.28
C ALA A 46 13.75 -2.18 6.58
N LEU A 47 12.92 -1.34 7.21
CA LEU A 47 13.34 -0.01 7.68
C LEU A 47 14.53 -0.12 8.64
N GLN A 48 14.44 -0.97 9.67
CA GLN A 48 15.52 -1.16 10.63
C GLN A 48 16.81 -1.63 9.95
N ALA A 49 16.72 -2.60 9.03
CA ALA A 49 17.87 -3.11 8.31
C ALA A 49 18.54 -2.04 7.42
N VAL A 50 17.73 -1.20 6.75
CA VAL A 50 18.23 -0.10 5.92
C VAL A 50 18.81 1.02 6.76
N ALA A 51 18.17 1.40 7.87
CA ALA A 51 18.63 2.44 8.79
C ALA A 51 19.99 2.10 9.43
N ASN A 52 20.26 0.82 9.67
CA ASN A 52 21.54 0.34 10.22
C ASN A 52 22.68 0.27 9.19
N HIS A 53 22.41 0.53 7.91
CA HIS A 53 23.44 0.46 6.87
C HIS A 53 24.35 1.70 6.93
N PRO A 54 25.70 1.57 6.96
CA PRO A 54 26.61 2.69 7.22
C PRO A 54 26.61 3.80 6.15
N ARG A 55 26.04 3.56 4.98
CA ARG A 55 25.92 4.56 3.90
C ARG A 55 24.53 5.17 3.81
N VAL A 56 23.65 4.91 4.77
CA VAL A 56 22.26 5.42 4.79
C VAL A 56 22.12 6.45 5.88
N ASP A 57 21.53 7.58 5.55
CA ASP A 57 21.01 8.52 6.51
C ASP A 57 19.68 7.99 7.04
N SER A 58 19.67 7.50 8.27
CA SER A 58 18.51 6.87 8.90
C SER A 58 17.32 7.81 9.08
N THR A 59 17.53 9.14 8.98
CA THR A 59 16.48 10.14 9.10
C THR A 59 15.80 10.44 7.75
N ARG A 60 16.31 9.90 6.65
CA ARG A 60 15.90 10.17 5.28
C ARG A 60 15.52 8.90 4.51
N ILE A 61 14.70 8.07 5.13
CA ILE A 61 14.22 6.82 4.53
C ILE A 61 12.73 6.96 4.22
N GLY A 62 12.35 6.75 2.96
CA GLY A 62 10.95 6.72 2.54
C GLY A 62 10.50 5.32 2.15
N ILE A 63 9.19 5.10 2.15
CA ILE A 63 8.58 3.87 1.67
C ILE A 63 7.54 4.15 0.59
N GLN A 64 7.63 3.38 -0.51
CA GLN A 64 6.61 3.35 -1.56
C GLN A 64 6.19 1.91 -1.82
N GLY A 65 4.90 1.72 -2.05
CA GLY A 65 4.37 0.41 -2.39
C GLY A 65 3.11 0.50 -3.25
N TYR A 66 2.77 -0.61 -3.92
CA TYR A 66 1.68 -0.71 -4.89
C TYR A 66 0.70 -1.79 -4.47
N SER A 67 -0.62 -1.52 -4.51
CA SER A 67 -1.63 -2.50 -4.14
C SER A 67 -1.38 -3.03 -2.73
N TYR A 68 -1.13 -4.32 -2.55
CA TYR A 68 -0.69 -4.87 -1.25
C TYR A 68 0.56 -4.17 -0.69
N GLY A 69 1.55 -3.82 -1.55
CA GLY A 69 2.69 -3.02 -1.13
C GLY A 69 2.29 -1.59 -0.75
N GLY A 70 1.25 -1.05 -1.37
CA GLY A 70 0.62 0.20 -0.99
C GLY A 70 -0.02 0.12 0.39
N MET A 71 -0.66 -1.00 0.72
CA MET A 71 -1.15 -1.25 2.09
C MET A 71 -0.01 -1.34 3.09
N VAL A 72 1.12 -1.97 2.73
CA VAL A 72 2.32 -1.97 3.60
C VAL A 72 2.78 -0.55 3.86
N ALA A 73 2.96 0.27 2.82
CA ALA A 73 3.37 1.67 2.96
C ALA A 73 2.35 2.51 3.77
N PHE A 74 1.06 2.16 3.71
CA PHE A 74 -0.01 2.79 4.47
C PHE A 74 0.05 2.40 5.96
N TYR A 75 0.11 1.10 6.27
CA TYR A 75 0.08 0.64 7.65
C TYR A 75 1.39 0.89 8.41
N THR A 76 2.54 0.95 7.73
CA THR A 76 3.82 1.32 8.38
C THR A 76 3.87 2.77 8.86
N ALA A 77 2.91 3.61 8.48
CA ALA A 77 2.73 4.94 9.04
C ALA A 77 2.03 4.93 10.42
N TYR A 78 1.54 3.79 10.89
CA TYR A 78 0.93 3.69 12.21
C TYR A 78 2.00 3.72 13.31
N GLN A 79 1.88 4.67 14.26
CA GLN A 79 2.87 4.90 15.30
C GLN A 79 3.18 3.64 16.11
N GLY A 80 2.15 2.89 16.51
CA GLY A 80 2.34 1.66 17.28
C GLY A 80 3.08 0.54 16.54
N LEU A 81 3.27 0.66 15.21
CA LEU A 81 4.15 -0.24 14.44
C LEU A 81 5.56 0.36 14.29
N ALA A 82 5.67 1.68 14.14
CA ALA A 82 6.96 2.36 14.11
C ALA A 82 7.73 2.14 15.43
N ASP A 83 7.04 2.12 16.56
CA ASP A 83 7.61 1.88 17.89
C ASP A 83 8.24 0.47 18.07
N LEU A 84 8.05 -0.44 17.12
CA LEU A 84 8.69 -1.77 17.15
C LEU A 84 10.19 -1.74 16.80
N VAL A 85 10.68 -0.65 16.22
CA VAL A 85 12.07 -0.49 15.78
C VAL A 85 12.59 0.91 16.14
N ASN A 86 13.91 1.07 16.20
CA ASN A 86 14.55 2.36 16.52
C ASN A 86 14.79 3.19 15.25
N ALA A 87 13.77 3.30 14.39
CA ALA A 87 13.82 4.11 13.18
C ALA A 87 12.40 4.44 12.72
N GLU A 88 12.24 5.55 12.00
CA GLU A 88 10.97 5.93 11.39
C GLU A 88 11.16 6.23 9.91
N TYR A 89 10.13 5.93 9.12
CA TYR A 89 10.09 6.45 7.75
C TYR A 89 9.82 7.95 7.77
N ALA A 90 10.63 8.73 7.04
CA ALA A 90 10.41 10.15 6.86
C ALA A 90 9.22 10.45 5.91
N ALA A 91 8.96 9.54 4.97
CA ALA A 91 7.92 9.73 3.97
C ALA A 91 7.26 8.40 3.54
N HIS A 92 5.94 8.42 3.35
CA HIS A 92 5.15 7.27 2.87
C HIS A 92 4.41 7.63 1.59
N MET A 93 4.50 6.78 0.57
CA MET A 93 3.73 6.91 -0.67
C MET A 93 2.96 5.62 -0.99
N PRO A 94 1.80 5.39 -0.35
CA PRO A 94 0.89 4.33 -0.73
C PRO A 94 0.31 4.57 -2.13
N VAL A 95 0.44 3.62 -3.05
CA VAL A 95 -0.09 3.72 -4.41
C VAL A 95 -1.21 2.69 -4.60
N TYR A 96 -2.40 3.15 -4.89
CA TYR A 96 -3.66 2.39 -4.93
C TYR A 96 -3.74 1.29 -3.86
N PRO A 97 -3.60 1.65 -2.56
CA PRO A 97 -3.77 0.70 -1.46
C PRO A 97 -5.22 0.26 -1.34
N GLY A 98 -5.46 -0.86 -0.66
CA GLY A 98 -6.80 -1.15 -0.14
C GLY A 98 -7.04 -0.36 1.16
N CYS A 99 -8.19 0.32 1.26
CA CYS A 99 -8.65 1.00 2.48
C CYS A 99 -9.97 0.42 2.98
N ASP A 100 -10.30 -0.77 2.54
CA ASP A 100 -11.47 -1.56 2.96
C ASP A 100 -11.36 -2.08 4.40
N VAL A 101 -10.15 -2.15 4.93
CA VAL A 101 -9.86 -2.34 6.35
C VAL A 101 -8.90 -1.27 6.81
N VAL A 102 -9.18 -0.63 7.93
CA VAL A 102 -8.33 0.44 8.50
C VAL A 102 -8.16 0.23 10.01
N ILE A 103 -7.09 0.76 10.59
CA ILE A 103 -6.92 0.80 12.04
C ILE A 103 -7.77 1.94 12.58
N ASN A 104 -8.68 1.63 13.50
CA ASN A 104 -9.56 2.60 14.10
C ASN A 104 -8.74 3.57 14.99
N HIS A 105 -9.01 4.87 14.85
CA HIS A 105 -8.22 5.91 15.54
C HIS A 105 -6.70 5.74 15.33
N MET A 106 -6.30 5.48 14.09
CA MET A 106 -4.90 5.35 13.71
C MET A 106 -4.13 6.62 14.08
N ASN A 107 -3.23 6.49 15.06
CA ASN A 107 -2.25 7.51 15.33
C ASN A 107 -1.06 7.32 14.40
N VAL A 108 -0.86 8.26 13.48
CA VAL A 108 0.22 8.20 12.50
C VAL A 108 1.49 8.89 13.00
N THR A 109 2.63 8.46 12.48
CA THR A 109 3.93 9.10 12.71
C THR A 109 3.93 10.55 12.17
N GLN A 110 4.98 11.31 12.45
CA GLN A 110 5.17 12.66 11.90
C GLN A 110 5.62 12.66 10.43
N ALA A 111 5.74 11.48 9.82
CA ALA A 111 6.14 11.31 8.44
C ALA A 111 5.21 12.04 7.45
N LYS A 112 5.76 12.44 6.31
CA LYS A 112 4.94 12.96 5.21
C LYS A 112 4.26 11.81 4.48
N ILE A 113 2.95 11.91 4.30
CA ILE A 113 2.16 10.87 3.63
C ILE A 113 1.49 11.45 2.39
N LYS A 114 1.73 10.86 1.22
CA LYS A 114 1.04 11.19 -0.03
C LYS A 114 0.49 9.92 -0.67
N MET A 115 -0.82 9.74 -0.61
CA MET A 115 -1.51 8.59 -1.16
C MET A 115 -1.90 8.85 -2.62
N ILE A 116 -1.57 7.92 -3.52
CA ILE A 116 -1.98 7.98 -4.94
C ILE A 116 -3.16 7.03 -5.13
N ILE A 117 -4.29 7.57 -5.56
CA ILE A 117 -5.55 6.83 -5.74
C ILE A 117 -5.90 6.74 -7.22
N ALA A 118 -6.18 5.54 -7.70
CA ALA A 118 -6.76 5.33 -9.02
C ALA A 118 -8.27 5.54 -8.93
N GLN A 119 -8.81 6.57 -9.60
CA GLN A 119 -10.22 6.98 -9.45
C GLN A 119 -11.22 5.86 -9.74
N LYS A 120 -10.97 5.08 -10.78
CA LYS A 120 -11.84 3.98 -11.23
C LYS A 120 -11.39 2.60 -10.73
N ASP A 121 -10.67 2.57 -9.60
CA ASP A 121 -10.27 1.33 -8.97
C ASP A 121 -11.50 0.63 -8.38
N ASP A 122 -11.85 -0.49 -8.99
CA ASP A 122 -12.92 -1.38 -8.55
C ASP A 122 -12.41 -2.69 -7.95
N TYR A 123 -11.08 -2.85 -7.88
CA TYR A 123 -10.42 -3.96 -7.18
C TYR A 123 -10.11 -3.61 -5.72
N ALA A 124 -9.44 -2.48 -5.49
CA ALA A 124 -9.25 -1.88 -4.17
C ALA A 124 -10.01 -0.54 -4.16
N PRO A 125 -11.26 -0.49 -3.64
CA PRO A 125 -12.18 0.61 -3.91
C PRO A 125 -11.63 1.99 -3.55
N ALA A 126 -11.50 2.85 -4.54
CA ALA A 126 -11.03 4.23 -4.38
C ALA A 126 -11.83 5.01 -3.34
N LYS A 127 -13.16 4.78 -3.28
CA LYS A 127 -14.08 5.47 -2.35
C LYS A 127 -13.63 5.38 -0.88
N ASP A 128 -13.14 4.21 -0.47
CA ASP A 128 -12.76 3.99 0.92
C ASP A 128 -11.48 4.76 1.27
N CYS A 129 -10.52 4.81 0.34
CA CYS A 129 -9.31 5.62 0.49
C CYS A 129 -9.59 7.13 0.40
N ILE A 130 -10.46 7.56 -0.50
CA ILE A 130 -10.85 8.97 -0.62
C ILE A 130 -11.53 9.46 0.67
N GLN A 131 -12.36 8.64 1.29
CA GLN A 131 -13.03 8.99 2.54
C GLN A 131 -12.10 8.99 3.74
N TYR A 132 -11.17 8.04 3.83
CA TYR A 132 -10.31 7.85 4.99
C TYR A 132 -8.97 8.58 4.89
N GLY A 133 -8.39 8.63 3.70
CA GLY A 133 -7.04 9.14 3.47
C GLY A 133 -6.78 10.56 3.96
N PRO A 134 -7.72 11.55 3.82
CA PRO A 134 -7.51 12.91 4.33
C PRO A 134 -7.29 13.01 5.84
N GLN A 135 -7.61 11.97 6.59
CA GLN A 135 -7.38 11.90 8.04
C GLN A 135 -5.92 11.58 8.39
N ILE A 136 -5.13 11.12 7.41
CA ILE A 136 -3.76 10.65 7.64
C ILE A 136 -2.71 11.34 6.77
N GLY A 137 -3.08 11.98 5.66
CA GLY A 137 -2.12 12.63 4.77
C GLY A 137 -2.76 13.18 3.49
N ASP A 138 -1.92 13.63 2.58
CA ASP A 138 -2.34 14.15 1.28
C ASP A 138 -2.82 13.03 0.35
N ILE A 139 -3.84 13.33 -0.46
CA ILE A 139 -4.33 12.44 -1.50
C ILE A 139 -4.13 13.09 -2.87
N LYS A 140 -3.63 12.30 -3.83
CA LYS A 140 -3.66 12.64 -5.25
C LYS A 140 -4.46 11.58 -6.01
N ILE A 141 -5.51 12.02 -6.70
CA ILE A 141 -6.39 11.15 -7.49
C ILE A 141 -5.92 11.18 -8.93
N TYR A 142 -5.72 9.99 -9.51
CA TYR A 142 -5.45 9.81 -10.93
C TYR A 142 -6.78 9.52 -11.63
N GLU A 143 -7.31 10.57 -12.26
CA GLU A 143 -8.59 10.53 -12.96
C GLU A 143 -8.62 9.47 -14.06
N GLY A 144 -9.65 8.63 -14.08
CA GLY A 144 -9.84 7.58 -15.07
C GLY A 144 -8.95 6.34 -14.91
N ALA A 145 -7.97 6.36 -13.99
CA ALA A 145 -7.09 5.23 -13.74
C ALA A 145 -7.82 4.07 -13.05
N HIS A 146 -7.44 2.83 -13.41
CA HIS A 146 -7.87 1.60 -12.73
C HIS A 146 -6.74 1.01 -11.88
N HIS A 147 -7.06 -0.02 -11.08
CA HIS A 147 -6.06 -0.76 -10.32
C HIS A 147 -4.90 -1.23 -11.19
N GLY A 148 -3.69 -1.15 -10.67
CA GLY A 148 -2.51 -1.63 -11.39
C GLY A 148 -2.17 -0.84 -12.66
N PHE A 149 -2.53 0.43 -12.75
CA PHE A 149 -2.26 1.31 -13.91
C PHE A 149 -0.78 1.40 -14.29
N ILE A 150 0.13 1.03 -13.40
CA ILE A 150 1.58 0.96 -13.70
C ILE A 150 1.94 -0.16 -14.69
N PHE A 151 1.07 -1.13 -14.92
CA PHE A 151 1.30 -2.23 -15.87
C PHE A 151 0.93 -1.79 -17.29
N ALA A 152 1.70 -0.91 -17.87
CA ALA A 152 1.42 -0.20 -19.13
C ALA A 152 1.26 -1.06 -20.39
N LYS A 153 1.69 -2.31 -20.37
CA LYS A 153 1.42 -3.23 -21.50
C LYS A 153 0.00 -3.81 -21.48
N LYS A 154 -0.69 -3.66 -20.39
CA LYS A 154 -2.08 -4.08 -20.27
C LYS A 154 -2.96 -2.87 -20.53
N LYS A 155 -3.54 -2.78 -21.72
CA LYS A 155 -4.74 -1.99 -21.93
C LYS A 155 -5.71 -2.34 -20.81
N LYS A 156 -6.66 -1.45 -20.48
CA LYS A 156 -7.76 -1.77 -19.57
C LYS A 156 -8.28 -3.17 -19.86
N GLU A 157 -8.20 -4.06 -18.88
CA GLU A 157 -8.59 -5.46 -18.97
C GLU A 157 -9.64 -5.75 -17.89
N TYR A 158 -10.71 -6.46 -18.24
CA TYR A 158 -11.69 -6.93 -17.28
C TYR A 158 -11.38 -8.38 -16.88
N LEU A 159 -11.16 -8.59 -15.59
CA LEU A 159 -10.84 -9.87 -14.99
C LEU A 159 -12.10 -10.43 -14.31
N LYS A 160 -12.92 -11.18 -15.08
CA LYS A 160 -14.24 -11.68 -14.66
C LYS A 160 -14.23 -12.57 -13.39
N ASP A 161 -13.16 -13.34 -13.19
CA ASP A 161 -13.05 -14.30 -12.09
C ASP A 161 -12.29 -13.76 -10.86
N THR A 162 -11.75 -12.54 -10.96
CA THR A 162 -11.00 -11.92 -9.85
C THR A 162 -11.95 -11.42 -8.78
N GLY A 163 -11.72 -11.86 -7.54
CA GLY A 163 -12.52 -11.47 -6.39
C GLY A 163 -12.20 -10.07 -5.88
N HIS A 164 -13.21 -9.38 -5.35
CA HIS A 164 -13.10 -8.06 -4.74
C HIS A 164 -14.10 -7.84 -3.60
N PHE A 165 -13.86 -6.82 -2.76
CA PHE A 165 -14.68 -6.45 -1.61
C PHE A 165 -15.49 -5.15 -1.81
N ASN A 166 -15.69 -4.69 -3.06
CA ASN A 166 -16.37 -3.43 -3.39
C ASN A 166 -17.78 -3.27 -2.80
N LYS A 167 -18.48 -4.39 -2.60
CA LYS A 167 -19.83 -4.41 -2.03
C LYS A 167 -19.81 -4.48 -0.51
N CYS A 168 -18.64 -4.65 0.08
CA CYS A 168 -18.46 -4.75 1.52
C CYS A 168 -18.45 -3.39 2.19
N LYS A 169 -18.82 -3.35 3.45
CA LYS A 169 -18.59 -2.21 4.33
C LYS A 169 -17.12 -2.17 4.73
N ARG A 170 -16.64 -1.01 5.16
CA ARG A 170 -15.30 -0.91 5.71
C ARG A 170 -15.19 -1.69 7.00
N GLY A 171 -14.10 -2.45 7.14
CA GLY A 171 -13.70 -3.11 8.38
C GLY A 171 -12.78 -2.23 9.21
N TYR A 172 -12.69 -2.50 10.49
CA TYR A 172 -11.83 -1.79 11.43
C TYR A 172 -11.03 -2.75 12.29
N ILE A 173 -9.73 -2.47 12.44
CA ILE A 173 -8.88 -3.09 13.45
C ILE A 173 -8.81 -2.13 14.62
N GLN A 174 -9.20 -2.59 15.81
CA GLN A 174 -9.10 -1.77 17.03
C GLN A 174 -7.65 -1.73 17.53
N PRO A 175 -7.25 -0.74 18.34
CA PRO A 175 -5.92 -0.68 18.93
C PRO A 175 -5.52 -1.94 19.73
N ASP A 176 -6.48 -2.67 20.26
CA ASP A 176 -6.29 -3.98 20.94
C ASP A 176 -6.18 -5.17 19.98
N GLY A 177 -6.11 -4.91 18.66
CA GLY A 177 -5.99 -5.93 17.61
C GLY A 177 -7.29 -6.63 17.23
N LYS A 178 -8.43 -6.30 17.86
CA LYS A 178 -9.71 -6.90 17.50
C LYS A 178 -10.21 -6.38 16.16
N TRP A 179 -10.72 -7.29 15.34
CA TRP A 179 -11.34 -6.95 14.06
C TRP A 179 -12.83 -6.70 14.21
N PHE A 180 -13.29 -5.56 13.72
CA PHE A 180 -14.70 -5.21 13.63
C PHE A 180 -15.15 -5.16 12.18
N TYR A 181 -16.26 -5.82 11.88
CA TYR A 181 -16.90 -5.72 10.58
C TYR A 181 -18.43 -5.84 10.75
N ASN A 182 -19.15 -4.92 10.14
CA ASN A 182 -20.63 -4.87 10.16
C ASN A 182 -21.21 -4.97 11.59
N GLY A 183 -20.65 -4.18 12.53
CA GLY A 183 -21.09 -4.11 13.92
C GLY A 183 -20.71 -5.31 14.80
N LYS A 184 -19.92 -6.25 14.29
CA LYS A 184 -19.54 -7.47 15.02
C LYS A 184 -18.02 -7.62 15.12
N VAL A 185 -17.56 -8.13 16.26
CA VAL A 185 -16.18 -8.59 16.42
C VAL A 185 -15.96 -9.84 15.59
N ARG A 186 -14.91 -9.88 14.79
CA ARG A 186 -14.49 -11.06 14.02
C ARG A 186 -13.31 -11.73 14.72
N LYS A 187 -13.40 -13.05 14.89
CA LYS A 187 -12.39 -13.86 15.59
C LYS A 187 -11.71 -14.83 14.62
N GLY A 188 -10.43 -15.09 14.86
CA GLY A 188 -9.64 -16.05 14.08
C GLY A 188 -8.45 -15.43 13.39
N THR A 189 -7.80 -16.20 12.53
CA THR A 189 -6.71 -15.70 11.71
C THR A 189 -7.20 -14.71 10.65
N GLU A 190 -6.36 -13.82 10.19
CA GLU A 190 -6.65 -12.87 9.10
C GLU A 190 -7.35 -13.57 7.92
N LYS A 191 -6.81 -14.71 7.47
CA LYS A 191 -7.40 -15.51 6.39
C LYS A 191 -8.83 -15.97 6.67
N LYS A 192 -9.12 -16.42 7.90
CA LYS A 192 -10.48 -16.83 8.31
C LYS A 192 -11.44 -15.65 8.33
N ILE A 193 -10.99 -14.50 8.83
CA ILE A 193 -11.78 -13.27 8.90
C ILE A 193 -12.14 -12.81 7.49
N PHE A 194 -11.17 -12.67 6.58
CA PHE A 194 -11.43 -12.29 5.19
C PHE A 194 -12.33 -13.30 4.46
N SER A 195 -12.15 -14.60 4.71
CA SER A 195 -13.03 -15.63 4.14
C SER A 195 -14.47 -15.48 4.62
N SER A 196 -14.68 -15.12 5.89
CA SER A 196 -16.03 -14.87 6.42
C SER A 196 -16.69 -13.64 5.82
N ILE A 197 -15.94 -12.54 5.68
CA ILE A 197 -16.42 -11.31 5.07
C ILE A 197 -16.72 -11.54 3.57
N TRP A 198 -15.87 -12.30 2.89
CA TRP A 198 -16.09 -12.68 1.49
C TRP A 198 -17.44 -13.37 1.28
N LYS A 199 -17.81 -14.29 2.17
CA LYS A 199 -19.10 -15.00 2.08
C LYS A 199 -20.31 -14.07 2.27
N GLU A 200 -20.14 -12.94 2.96
CA GLU A 200 -21.22 -11.97 3.20
C GLU A 200 -21.41 -10.99 2.03
N CYS A 201 -20.34 -10.57 1.40
CA CYS A 201 -20.37 -9.43 0.47
C CYS A 201 -19.36 -9.48 -0.67
N GLY A 202 -18.51 -10.51 -0.74
CA GLY A 202 -17.53 -10.67 -1.80
C GLY A 202 -18.21 -10.80 -3.16
N ALA A 203 -17.57 -10.27 -4.19
CA ALA A 203 -18.02 -10.35 -5.56
C ALA A 203 -16.84 -10.60 -6.52
N LYS A 204 -17.13 -10.87 -7.78
CA LYS A 204 -16.13 -11.09 -8.82
C LYS A 204 -16.28 -10.06 -9.94
N GLY A 205 -15.20 -9.83 -10.65
CA GLY A 205 -15.14 -8.96 -11.81
C GLY A 205 -14.56 -7.59 -11.49
N VAL A 206 -13.34 -7.34 -11.96
CA VAL A 206 -12.64 -6.06 -11.74
C VAL A 206 -11.95 -5.60 -13.02
N HIS A 207 -11.72 -4.29 -13.11
CA HIS A 207 -10.91 -3.72 -14.17
C HIS A 207 -9.50 -3.44 -13.65
N ILE A 208 -8.51 -3.77 -14.45
CA ILE A 208 -7.11 -3.46 -14.16
C ILE A 208 -6.43 -2.81 -15.36
N GLY A 209 -5.29 -2.16 -15.09
CA GLY A 209 -4.44 -1.60 -16.14
C GLY A 209 -4.60 -0.10 -16.31
N GLY A 210 -3.82 0.42 -17.25
CA GLY A 210 -3.74 1.86 -17.50
C GLY A 210 -2.91 2.16 -18.74
N THR A 211 -2.50 3.40 -18.87
CA THR A 211 -1.67 3.90 -19.97
C THR A 211 -0.25 4.23 -19.51
N ASP A 212 0.65 4.42 -20.45
CA ASP A 212 2.01 4.89 -20.17
C ASP A 212 2.00 6.27 -19.48
N ALA A 213 1.02 7.13 -19.79
CA ALA A 213 0.88 8.45 -19.17
C ALA A 213 0.73 8.38 -17.65
N TYR A 214 -0.09 7.48 -17.12
CA TYR A 214 -0.22 7.32 -15.65
C TYR A 214 1.09 6.85 -15.00
N ARG A 215 1.87 6.07 -15.72
CA ARG A 215 3.17 5.61 -15.24
C ARG A 215 4.19 6.74 -15.18
N GLU A 216 4.22 7.59 -16.22
CA GLU A 216 5.07 8.78 -16.25
C GLU A 216 4.66 9.78 -15.16
N MET A 217 3.37 10.04 -15.01
CA MET A 217 2.85 10.85 -13.90
C MET A 217 3.33 10.32 -12.54
N LEU A 218 3.25 9.00 -12.32
CA LEU A 218 3.67 8.41 -11.05
C LEU A 218 5.18 8.51 -10.84
N ILE A 219 6.01 8.36 -11.87
CA ILE A 219 7.46 8.57 -11.77
C ILE A 219 7.74 10.01 -11.31
N ASN A 220 7.13 11.00 -11.96
CA ASN A 220 7.31 12.41 -11.64
C ASN A 220 6.86 12.72 -10.22
N ASP A 221 5.66 12.26 -9.83
CA ASP A 221 5.15 12.43 -8.47
C ASP A 221 6.02 11.75 -7.41
N THR A 222 6.59 10.59 -7.73
CA THR A 222 7.49 9.87 -6.83
C THR A 222 8.78 10.66 -6.61
N VAL A 223 9.41 11.12 -7.69
CA VAL A 223 10.64 11.93 -7.62
C VAL A 223 10.37 13.22 -6.85
N GLU A 224 9.35 13.98 -7.25
CA GLU A 224 8.98 15.23 -6.57
C GLU A 224 8.77 15.03 -5.07
N PHE A 225 7.96 14.03 -4.70
CA PHE A 225 7.61 13.78 -3.31
C PHE A 225 8.82 13.39 -2.46
N PHE A 226 9.63 12.43 -2.92
CA PHE A 226 10.78 11.96 -2.15
C PHE A 226 11.94 12.95 -2.18
N SER A 227 12.19 13.67 -3.28
CA SER A 227 13.22 14.73 -3.30
C SER A 227 12.92 15.89 -2.33
N LYS A 228 11.63 16.12 -2.06
CA LYS A 228 11.21 17.18 -1.12
C LYS A 228 11.24 16.74 0.34
N ASN A 229 11.08 15.45 0.60
CA ASN A 229 10.80 14.94 1.95
C ASN A 229 11.85 13.96 2.48
N LEU A 230 12.87 13.67 1.69
CA LEU A 230 14.08 12.94 2.07
C LEU A 230 15.31 13.83 1.85
#